data_9570dfd8ba96804b8d8fe21d1c593a32
#
_entry.id   9570dfd8ba96804b8d8fe21d1c593a32
#
_cell.length_a   1.000
_cell.length_b   1.000
_cell.length_c   1.000
_cell.angle_alpha   90.00
_cell.angle_beta   90.00
_cell.angle_gamma   90.00
#
_symmetry.space_group_name_H-M   'P 1'
#
loop_
_entity.id
_entity.type
_entity.pdbx_description
1 polymer ?
#
loop_
_entity_poly.entity_id
_entity_poly.type
_entity_poly.pdbx_seq_one_letter_code
_entity_poly.pdbx_strand_id
1 'polypeptide(L)'
;GILAGLGAVLTLPGIAGVVLTIGISVDANVLIFERVREELSKGKGIRKAIADGFNNALSSILDANITTGLTALILFIFGTGPIKGFATTLLIGIGTSLFTAIFITRILVDSRNEKGKDVSFSTKATKGLLSNINISFLQRRKVDYIVSSILILVSLASLTFQGLNQGVDFVGGRSYTVRFEQP
;
A
#
# COMPACT_ATOMS: atom_id res chain seq x y z
N GLY A 1 -14.90 5.32 -15.60
CA GLY A 1 -13.53 5.78 -15.57
C GLY A 1 -12.56 4.93 -16.40
N ILE A 2 -11.28 4.88 -16.01
CA ILE A 2 -10.19 4.27 -16.79
C ILE A 2 -10.47 2.80 -17.14
N LEU A 3 -10.98 1.99 -16.22
CA LEU A 3 -11.33 0.58 -16.48
C LEU A 3 -12.35 0.42 -17.61
N ALA A 4 -13.39 1.26 -17.58
CA ALA A 4 -14.40 1.23 -18.64
C ALA A 4 -13.82 1.68 -19.99
N GLY A 5 -12.95 2.67 -20.01
CA GLY A 5 -12.28 3.14 -21.21
C GLY A 5 -11.32 2.10 -21.84
N LEU A 6 -10.77 1.22 -21.03
CA LEU A 6 -9.91 0.12 -21.46
C LEU A 6 -10.68 -1.17 -21.80
N GLY A 7 -11.99 -1.18 -21.67
CA GLY A 7 -12.82 -2.39 -21.86
C GLY A 7 -12.51 -3.51 -20.87
N ALA A 8 -11.92 -3.17 -19.73
CA ALA A 8 -11.51 -4.16 -18.73
C ALA A 8 -12.72 -4.62 -17.91
N VAL A 9 -12.88 -5.94 -17.77
CA VAL A 9 -13.93 -6.54 -16.94
C VAL A 9 -13.52 -6.50 -15.47
N LEU A 10 -14.38 -5.95 -14.63
CA LEU A 10 -14.16 -5.94 -13.18
C LEU A 10 -14.45 -7.34 -12.61
N THR A 11 -13.41 -8.02 -12.16
CA THR A 11 -13.49 -9.34 -11.51
C THR A 11 -13.47 -9.19 -9.98
N LEU A 12 -13.87 -10.24 -9.25
CA LEU A 12 -13.78 -10.26 -7.77
C LEU A 12 -12.36 -9.94 -7.26
N PRO A 13 -11.29 -10.58 -7.76
CA PRO A 13 -9.93 -10.16 -7.43
C PRO A 13 -9.59 -8.74 -7.90
N GLY A 14 -10.19 -8.27 -8.99
CA GLY A 14 -10.04 -6.89 -9.44
C GLY A 14 -10.59 -5.88 -8.43
N ILE A 15 -11.70 -6.18 -7.76
CA ILE A 15 -12.23 -5.36 -6.66
C ILE A 15 -11.22 -5.34 -5.49
N ALA A 16 -10.66 -6.50 -5.14
CA ALA A 16 -9.61 -6.57 -4.11
C ALA A 16 -8.39 -5.70 -4.46
N GLY A 17 -7.99 -5.66 -5.74
CA GLY A 17 -6.95 -4.77 -6.24
C GLY A 17 -7.27 -3.29 -6.03
N VAL A 18 -8.53 -2.88 -6.27
CA VAL A 18 -8.98 -1.50 -6.00
C VAL A 18 -8.88 -1.17 -4.52
N VAL A 19 -9.37 -2.05 -3.64
CA VAL A 19 -9.31 -1.84 -2.18
C VAL A 19 -7.87 -1.75 -1.70
N LEU A 20 -7.00 -2.63 -2.19
CA LEU A 20 -5.56 -2.60 -1.86
C LEU A 20 -4.90 -1.28 -2.28
N THR A 21 -5.20 -0.79 -3.47
CA THR A 21 -4.60 0.46 -3.96
C THR A 21 -5.09 1.70 -3.21
N ILE A 22 -6.29 1.69 -2.65
CA ILE A 22 -6.73 2.75 -1.74
C ILE A 22 -5.82 2.81 -0.51
N GLY A 23 -5.47 1.67 0.10
CA GLY A 23 -4.53 1.60 1.21
C GLY A 23 -3.15 2.15 0.85
N ILE A 24 -2.58 1.71 -0.27
CA ILE A 24 -1.28 2.17 -0.77
C ILE A 24 -1.29 3.69 -1.08
N SER A 25 -2.41 4.21 -1.59
CA SER A 25 -2.55 5.64 -1.90
C SER A 25 -2.53 6.52 -0.65
N VAL A 26 -3.15 6.06 0.43
CA VAL A 26 -3.12 6.78 1.72
C VAL A 26 -1.72 6.77 2.30
N ASP A 27 -1.00 5.64 2.23
CA ASP A 27 0.34 5.48 2.79
C ASP A 27 1.35 6.46 2.17
N ALA A 28 1.30 6.67 0.86
CA ALA A 28 2.15 7.66 0.18
C ALA A 28 1.98 9.08 0.75
N ASN A 29 0.74 9.50 1.02
CA ASN A 29 0.47 10.81 1.61
C ASN A 29 0.94 10.91 3.08
N VAL A 30 0.76 9.83 3.85
CA VAL A 30 1.24 9.75 5.24
C VAL A 30 2.75 9.93 5.27
N LEU A 31 3.48 9.24 4.39
CA LEU A 31 4.94 9.36 4.31
C LEU A 31 5.41 10.77 3.97
N ILE A 32 4.77 11.42 2.99
CA ILE A 32 5.07 12.82 2.64
C ILE A 32 4.87 13.74 3.85
N PHE A 33 3.71 13.64 4.50
CA PHE A 33 3.38 14.51 5.63
C PHE A 33 4.31 14.29 6.82
N GLU A 34 4.72 13.05 7.07
CA GLU A 34 5.67 12.76 8.15
C GLU A 34 7.06 13.33 7.84
N ARG A 35 7.53 13.25 6.60
CA ARG A 35 8.77 13.89 6.19
C ARG A 35 8.72 15.42 6.30
N VAL A 36 7.61 16.04 5.94
CA VAL A 36 7.41 17.49 6.16
C VAL A 36 7.45 17.84 7.65
N ARG A 37 6.81 17.05 8.52
CA ARG A 37 6.85 17.22 9.98
C ARG A 37 8.27 17.09 10.53
N GLU A 38 9.02 16.14 10.05
CA GLU A 38 10.44 15.97 10.42
C GLU A 38 11.27 17.20 10.06
N GLU A 39 11.09 17.74 8.86
CA GLU A 39 11.80 18.94 8.44
C GLU A 39 11.36 20.21 9.23
N LEU A 40 10.08 20.30 9.59
CA LEU A 40 9.58 21.35 10.48
C LEU A 40 10.17 21.24 11.90
N SER A 41 10.33 20.02 12.42
CA SER A 41 10.92 19.80 13.74
C SER A 41 12.40 20.19 13.81
N LYS A 42 13.10 20.20 12.67
CA LYS A 42 14.48 20.72 12.52
C LYS A 42 14.56 22.24 12.49
N GLY A 43 13.42 22.94 12.64
CA GLY A 43 13.35 24.42 12.66
C GLY A 43 13.35 25.07 11.27
N LYS A 44 13.13 24.31 10.19
CA LYS A 44 13.00 24.88 8.85
C LYS A 44 11.69 25.66 8.69
N GLY A 45 11.75 26.75 7.92
CA GLY A 45 10.55 27.48 7.53
C GLY A 45 9.60 26.60 6.68
N ILE A 46 8.29 26.83 6.78
CA ILE A 46 7.24 25.97 6.22
C ILE A 46 7.42 25.67 4.72
N ARG A 47 7.76 26.66 3.91
CA ARG A 47 8.01 26.48 2.46
C ARG A 47 9.13 25.50 2.19
N LYS A 48 10.25 25.64 2.90
CA LYS A 48 11.42 24.80 2.74
C LYS A 48 11.15 23.40 3.28
N ALA A 49 10.47 23.28 4.41
CA ALA A 49 10.07 22.00 4.98
C ALA A 49 9.14 21.21 4.05
N ILE A 50 8.19 21.87 3.37
CA ILE A 50 7.34 21.24 2.36
C ILE A 50 8.20 20.72 1.19
N ALA A 51 9.03 21.59 0.59
CA ALA A 51 9.86 21.21 -0.56
C ALA A 51 10.80 20.04 -0.22
N ASP A 52 11.51 20.12 0.90
CA ASP A 52 12.45 19.09 1.35
C ASP A 52 11.71 17.80 1.73
N GLY A 53 10.56 17.90 2.40
CA GLY A 53 9.74 16.76 2.79
C GLY A 53 9.22 15.97 1.59
N PHE A 54 8.70 16.65 0.58
CA PHE A 54 8.29 16.02 -0.67
C PHE A 54 9.46 15.35 -1.40
N ASN A 55 10.61 16.03 -1.52
CA ASN A 55 11.78 15.47 -2.17
C ASN A 55 12.34 14.24 -1.44
N ASN A 56 12.39 14.30 -0.12
CA ASN A 56 12.89 13.19 0.71
C ASN A 56 11.94 11.98 0.72
N ALA A 57 10.62 12.22 0.62
CA ALA A 57 9.63 11.16 0.52
C ALA A 57 9.60 10.49 -0.86
N LEU A 58 9.91 11.24 -1.93
CA LEU A 58 9.74 10.80 -3.31
C LEU A 58 10.49 9.49 -3.61
N SER A 59 11.74 9.39 -3.19
CA SER A 59 12.56 8.20 -3.40
C SER A 59 11.92 6.94 -2.80
N SER A 60 11.48 7.02 -1.55
CA SER A 60 10.86 5.89 -0.85
C SER A 60 9.50 5.50 -1.47
N ILE A 61 8.71 6.49 -1.89
CA ILE A 61 7.42 6.26 -2.54
C ILE A 61 7.61 5.58 -3.90
N LEU A 62 8.57 6.05 -4.70
CA LEU A 62 8.87 5.46 -6.00
C LEU A 62 9.38 4.03 -5.86
N ASP A 63 10.31 3.79 -4.93
CA ASP A 63 10.90 2.47 -4.71
C ASP A 63 9.85 1.42 -4.34
N ALA A 64 8.99 1.72 -3.37
CA ALA A 64 7.89 0.85 -2.97
C ALA A 64 6.90 0.58 -4.11
N ASN A 65 6.54 1.61 -4.87
CA ASN A 65 5.57 1.48 -5.96
C ASN A 65 6.16 0.81 -7.20
N ILE A 66 7.44 0.99 -7.51
CA ILE A 66 8.14 0.28 -8.60
C ILE A 66 8.17 -1.22 -8.29
N THR A 67 8.50 -1.62 -7.07
CA THR A 67 8.54 -3.03 -6.66
C THR A 67 7.17 -3.68 -6.79
N THR A 68 6.13 -3.02 -6.27
CA THR A 68 4.75 -3.52 -6.39
C THR A 68 4.27 -3.51 -7.83
N GLY A 69 4.60 -2.45 -8.59
CA GLY A 69 4.28 -2.32 -10.01
C GLY A 69 4.92 -3.40 -10.87
N LEU A 70 6.17 -3.77 -10.60
CA LEU A 70 6.85 -4.86 -11.29
C LEU A 70 6.13 -6.21 -11.05
N THR A 71 5.75 -6.48 -9.81
CA THR A 71 4.96 -7.67 -9.47
C THR A 71 3.62 -7.67 -10.21
N ALA A 72 2.92 -6.54 -10.20
CA ALA A 72 1.65 -6.41 -10.92
C ALA A 72 1.83 -6.57 -12.44
N LEU A 73 2.93 -6.08 -13.01
CA LEU A 73 3.25 -6.24 -14.43
C LEU A 73 3.48 -7.72 -14.80
N ILE A 74 4.21 -8.45 -13.97
CA ILE A 74 4.42 -9.88 -14.15
C ILE A 74 3.07 -10.62 -14.11
N LEU A 75 2.22 -10.31 -13.14
CA LEU A 75 0.88 -10.90 -13.04
C LEU A 75 -0.02 -10.51 -14.21
N PHE A 76 0.16 -9.33 -14.78
CA PHE A 76 -0.59 -8.89 -15.97
C PHE A 76 -0.18 -9.64 -17.24
N ILE A 77 1.14 -9.91 -17.41
CA ILE A 77 1.67 -10.59 -18.59
C ILE A 77 1.38 -12.09 -18.53
N PHE A 78 1.65 -12.73 -17.39
CA PHE A 78 1.57 -14.19 -17.24
C PHE A 78 0.25 -14.67 -16.64
N GLY A 79 -0.51 -13.77 -15.98
CA GLY A 79 -1.77 -14.13 -15.36
C GLY A 79 -2.91 -14.31 -16.37
N THR A 80 -3.82 -15.19 -16.03
CA THR A 80 -5.02 -15.47 -16.81
C THR A 80 -6.29 -15.15 -16.02
N GLY A 81 -7.39 -14.89 -16.71
CA GLY A 81 -8.71 -14.70 -16.12
C GLY A 81 -8.74 -13.71 -14.93
N PRO A 82 -9.14 -14.19 -13.74
CA PRO A 82 -9.27 -13.34 -12.54
C PRO A 82 -7.96 -12.68 -12.08
N ILE A 83 -6.82 -13.36 -12.23
CA ILE A 83 -5.49 -12.85 -11.85
C ILE A 83 -5.11 -11.64 -12.71
N LYS A 84 -5.37 -11.72 -14.02
CA LYS A 84 -5.13 -10.60 -14.93
C LYS A 84 -6.01 -9.40 -14.59
N GLY A 85 -7.26 -9.62 -14.19
CA GLY A 85 -8.17 -8.58 -13.72
C GLY A 85 -7.63 -7.85 -12.46
N PHE A 86 -7.13 -8.60 -11.48
CA PHE A 86 -6.46 -8.05 -10.29
C PHE A 86 -5.23 -7.22 -10.68
N ALA A 87 -4.35 -7.76 -11.50
CA ALA A 87 -3.13 -7.09 -11.94
C ALA A 87 -3.44 -5.77 -12.69
N THR A 88 -4.46 -5.77 -13.54
CA THR A 88 -4.90 -4.57 -14.26
C THR A 88 -5.34 -3.46 -13.32
N THR A 89 -6.20 -3.78 -12.34
CA THR A 89 -6.67 -2.79 -11.36
C THR A 89 -5.53 -2.27 -10.48
N LEU A 90 -4.59 -3.15 -10.10
CA LEU A 90 -3.43 -2.80 -9.31
C LEU A 90 -2.49 -1.84 -10.07
N LEU A 91 -2.17 -2.11 -11.34
CA LEU A 91 -1.34 -1.23 -12.16
C LEU A 91 -1.95 0.16 -12.34
N ILE A 92 -3.24 0.22 -12.67
CA ILE A 92 -3.96 1.48 -12.80
C ILE A 92 -3.99 2.23 -11.47
N GLY A 93 -4.25 1.51 -10.37
CA GLY A 93 -4.28 2.07 -9.03
C GLY A 93 -2.95 2.66 -8.60
N ILE A 94 -1.84 1.96 -8.82
CA ILE A 94 -0.48 2.48 -8.54
C ILE A 94 -0.20 3.73 -9.37
N GLY A 95 -0.48 3.71 -10.67
CA GLY A 95 -0.24 4.86 -11.54
C GLY A 95 -1.04 6.10 -11.13
N THR A 96 -2.33 5.93 -10.83
CA THR A 96 -3.20 7.03 -10.37
C THR A 96 -2.81 7.52 -8.97
N SER A 97 -2.42 6.61 -8.08
CA SER A 97 -1.96 6.94 -6.74
C SER A 97 -0.68 7.77 -6.75
N LEU A 98 0.31 7.36 -7.53
CA LEU A 98 1.57 8.12 -7.71
C LEU A 98 1.30 9.51 -8.28
N PHE A 99 0.50 9.59 -9.32
CA PHE A 99 0.13 10.88 -9.90
C PHE A 99 -0.52 11.80 -8.86
N THR A 100 -1.47 11.28 -8.10
CA THR A 100 -2.19 12.06 -7.09
C THR A 100 -1.27 12.47 -5.94
N ALA A 101 -0.46 11.55 -5.41
CA ALA A 101 0.41 11.85 -4.28
C ALA A 101 1.53 12.84 -4.65
N ILE A 102 2.14 12.70 -5.83
CA ILE A 102 3.29 13.52 -6.21
C ILE A 102 2.84 14.89 -6.77
N PHE A 103 1.85 14.91 -7.66
CA PHE A 103 1.44 16.13 -8.34
C PHE A 103 0.28 16.84 -7.66
N ILE A 104 -0.85 16.15 -7.47
CA ILE A 104 -2.07 16.81 -6.97
C ILE A 104 -1.89 17.27 -5.53
N THR A 105 -1.36 16.40 -4.67
CA THR A 105 -1.13 16.74 -3.26
C THR A 105 -0.14 17.90 -3.13
N ARG A 106 0.93 17.91 -3.92
CA ARG A 106 1.90 19.01 -3.92
C ARG A 106 1.27 20.33 -4.34
N ILE A 107 0.54 20.35 -5.46
CA ILE A 107 -0.15 21.57 -5.94
C ILE A 107 -1.12 22.10 -4.89
N LEU A 108 -1.89 21.23 -4.23
CA LEU A 108 -2.84 21.63 -3.20
C LEU A 108 -2.14 22.22 -1.97
N VAL A 109 -1.04 21.60 -1.51
CA VAL A 109 -0.26 22.07 -0.36
C VAL A 109 0.41 23.39 -0.68
N ASP A 110 1.06 23.51 -1.83
CA ASP A 110 1.73 24.76 -2.26
C ASP A 110 0.73 25.91 -2.43
N SER A 111 -0.41 25.67 -3.09
CA SER A 111 -1.48 26.68 -3.26
C SER A 111 -2.08 27.15 -1.94
N ARG A 112 -2.24 26.27 -0.94
CA ARG A 112 -2.72 26.68 0.39
C ARG A 112 -1.68 27.50 1.14
N ASN A 113 -0.42 27.11 1.05
CA ASN A 113 0.69 27.84 1.68
C ASN A 113 0.88 29.25 1.08
N GLU A 114 0.75 29.38 -0.24
CA GLU A 114 0.82 30.68 -0.93
C GLU A 114 -0.32 31.64 -0.51
N LYS A 115 -1.51 31.10 -0.23
CA LYS A 115 -2.67 31.88 0.26
C LYS A 115 -2.57 32.24 1.74
N GLY A 116 -1.43 32.00 2.39
CA GLY A 116 -1.22 32.33 3.81
C GLY A 116 -2.09 31.50 4.76
N LYS A 117 -2.66 30.38 4.30
CA LYS A 117 -3.44 29.48 5.15
C LYS A 117 -2.50 28.45 5.75
N ASP A 118 -2.50 28.35 7.08
CA ASP A 118 -1.72 27.35 7.80
C ASP A 118 -2.10 25.94 7.34
N VAL A 119 -1.11 25.22 6.78
CA VAL A 119 -1.25 23.81 6.48
C VAL A 119 -0.81 23.03 7.71
N SER A 120 -1.77 22.49 8.44
CA SER A 120 -1.47 21.64 9.59
C SER A 120 -1.18 20.21 9.11
N PHE A 121 0.04 19.77 9.29
CA PHE A 121 0.47 18.39 8.98
C PHE A 121 0.24 17.41 10.14
N SER A 122 -0.44 17.85 11.21
CA SER A 122 -0.82 17.02 12.35
C SER A 122 -2.21 17.40 12.85
N THR A 123 -2.98 16.40 13.24
CA THR A 123 -4.24 16.61 13.98
C THR A 123 -3.96 16.66 15.48
N LYS A 124 -4.90 17.24 16.26
CA LYS A 124 -4.79 17.26 17.74
C LYS A 124 -4.59 15.86 18.34
N ALA A 125 -5.16 14.82 17.69
CA ALA A 125 -5.02 13.44 18.12
C ALA A 125 -3.66 12.83 17.80
N THR A 126 -3.01 13.23 16.69
CA THR A 126 -1.71 12.67 16.26
C THR A 126 -0.52 13.48 16.74
N LYS A 127 -0.76 14.71 17.22
CA LYS A 127 0.28 15.58 17.76
C LYS A 127 0.77 15.01 19.09
N GLY A 128 1.92 14.34 19.07
CA GLY A 128 2.54 13.78 20.26
C GLY A 128 2.15 12.35 20.61
N LEU A 129 1.35 11.65 19.80
CA LEU A 129 0.91 10.28 20.08
C LEU A 129 2.08 9.31 20.29
N LEU A 130 3.22 9.54 19.62
CA LEU A 130 4.42 8.70 19.70
C LEU A 130 5.66 9.44 20.24
N SER A 131 5.55 10.71 20.60
CA SER A 131 6.71 11.54 20.98
C SER A 131 7.37 11.09 22.29
N ASN A 132 6.64 10.44 23.18
CA ASN A 132 7.13 9.96 24.49
C ASN A 132 7.41 8.46 24.56
N ILE A 133 7.29 7.75 23.43
CA ILE A 133 7.54 6.32 23.40
C ILE A 133 9.04 6.08 23.18
N ASN A 134 9.76 5.87 24.27
CA ASN A 134 11.16 5.49 24.23
C ASN A 134 11.28 3.98 24.43
N ILE A 135 10.94 3.20 23.40
CA ILE A 135 11.08 1.75 23.44
C ILE A 135 12.48 1.40 22.91
N SER A 136 13.32 0.87 23.79
CA SER A 136 14.63 0.37 23.40
C SER A 136 14.53 -1.01 22.73
N PHE A 137 14.11 -1.03 21.46
CA PHE A 137 13.94 -2.26 20.67
C PHE A 137 15.21 -3.12 20.64
N LEU A 138 16.38 -2.48 20.50
CA LEU A 138 17.66 -3.18 20.44
C LEU A 138 17.99 -3.94 21.73
N GLN A 139 17.56 -3.46 22.88
CA GLN A 139 17.80 -4.15 24.15
C GLN A 139 16.88 -5.36 24.32
N ARG A 140 15.69 -5.35 23.72
CA ARG A 140 14.69 -6.44 23.78
C ARG A 140 14.84 -7.48 22.68
N ARG A 141 15.82 -7.35 21.78
CA ARG A 141 16.03 -8.24 20.62
C ARG A 141 16.02 -9.75 20.98
N LYS A 142 16.51 -10.12 22.17
CA LYS A 142 16.50 -11.53 22.61
C LYS A 142 15.08 -12.06 22.81
N VAL A 143 14.21 -11.22 23.35
CA VAL A 143 12.79 -11.59 23.54
C VAL A 143 12.09 -11.74 22.18
N ASP A 144 12.38 -10.82 21.26
CA ASP A 144 11.79 -10.84 19.91
C ASP A 144 12.26 -12.10 19.15
N TYR A 145 13.54 -12.49 19.28
CA TYR A 145 14.05 -13.74 18.70
C TYR A 145 13.37 -14.98 19.28
N ILE A 146 13.15 -15.02 20.60
CA ILE A 146 12.47 -16.14 21.27
C ILE A 146 11.02 -16.23 20.78
N VAL A 147 10.29 -15.11 20.76
CA VAL A 147 8.90 -15.08 20.31
C VAL A 147 8.81 -15.50 18.84
N SER A 148 9.63 -14.95 17.97
CA SER A 148 9.67 -15.31 16.55
C SER A 148 10.02 -16.80 16.35
N SER A 149 10.99 -17.32 17.10
CA SER A 149 11.36 -18.74 17.01
C SER A 149 10.22 -19.66 17.45
N ILE A 150 9.52 -19.31 18.53
CA ILE A 150 8.34 -20.09 18.99
C ILE A 150 7.24 -20.07 17.91
N LEU A 151 6.94 -18.91 17.32
CA LEU A 151 5.94 -18.80 16.27
C LEU A 151 6.32 -19.64 15.03
N ILE A 152 7.58 -19.62 14.63
CA ILE A 152 8.08 -20.45 13.52
C ILE A 152 7.95 -21.93 13.83
N LEU A 153 8.36 -22.36 15.03
CA LEU A 153 8.26 -23.76 15.43
C LEU A 153 6.81 -24.24 15.49
N VAL A 154 5.90 -23.43 16.03
CA VAL A 154 4.46 -23.73 16.07
C VAL A 154 3.90 -23.84 14.66
N SER A 155 4.29 -22.92 13.75
CA SER A 155 3.85 -22.95 12.36
C SER A 155 4.35 -24.20 11.61
N LEU A 156 5.62 -24.55 11.80
CA LEU A 156 6.20 -25.76 11.22
C LEU A 156 5.55 -27.04 11.79
N ALA A 157 5.33 -27.09 13.08
CA ALA A 157 4.64 -28.21 13.71
C ALA A 157 3.20 -28.33 13.18
N SER A 158 2.45 -27.24 13.11
CA SER A 158 1.11 -27.24 12.53
C SER A 158 1.11 -27.73 11.08
N LEU A 159 2.07 -27.27 10.28
CA LEU A 159 2.21 -27.69 8.87
C LEU A 159 2.49 -29.18 8.75
N THR A 160 3.32 -29.74 9.62
CA THR A 160 3.67 -31.18 9.59
C THR A 160 2.55 -32.06 10.12
N PHE A 161 1.79 -31.63 11.15
CA PHE A 161 0.71 -32.42 11.75
C PHE A 161 -0.63 -32.28 11.04
N GLN A 162 -0.96 -31.07 10.55
CA GLN A 162 -2.25 -30.80 9.91
C GLN A 162 -2.17 -30.76 8.39
N GLY A 163 -0.94 -30.58 7.83
CA GLY A 163 -0.75 -30.41 6.41
C GLY A 163 -1.33 -29.08 5.88
N LEU A 164 -1.27 -28.89 4.58
CA LEU A 164 -1.90 -27.78 3.86
C LEU A 164 -3.22 -28.27 3.24
N ASN A 165 -4.31 -27.61 3.59
CA ASN A 165 -5.58 -27.82 2.89
C ASN A 165 -5.55 -26.97 1.61
N GLN A 166 -5.14 -27.61 0.50
CA GLN A 166 -4.97 -26.93 -0.78
C GLN A 166 -6.33 -26.76 -1.46
N GLY A 167 -6.56 -25.55 -2.00
CA GLY A 167 -7.74 -25.25 -2.81
C GLY A 167 -7.75 -26.03 -4.13
N VAL A 168 -8.88 -26.02 -4.80
CA VAL A 168 -9.13 -26.73 -6.08
C VAL A 168 -8.16 -26.33 -7.20
N ASP A 169 -7.60 -25.13 -7.14
CA ASP A 169 -6.62 -24.63 -8.11
C ASP A 169 -5.27 -25.37 -8.04
N PHE A 170 -4.94 -25.95 -6.88
CA PHE A 170 -3.69 -26.71 -6.67
C PHE A 170 -3.89 -28.21 -6.73
N VAL A 171 -5.04 -28.71 -6.22
CA VAL A 171 -5.34 -30.16 -6.22
C VAL A 171 -5.89 -30.62 -7.56
N GLY A 172 -6.33 -29.67 -8.39
CA GLY A 172 -7.06 -29.95 -9.60
C GLY A 172 -8.53 -30.26 -9.32
N GLY A 173 -9.38 -29.98 -10.28
CA GLY A 173 -10.80 -30.24 -10.22
C GLY A 173 -11.44 -30.11 -11.59
N ARG A 174 -12.63 -30.63 -11.75
CA ARG A 174 -13.44 -30.42 -12.96
C ARG A 174 -14.50 -29.38 -12.65
N SER A 175 -14.50 -28.29 -13.42
CA SER A 175 -15.58 -27.31 -13.37
C SER A 175 -16.66 -27.72 -14.36
N TYR A 176 -17.89 -27.78 -13.89
CA TYR A 176 -19.05 -28.02 -14.74
C TYR A 176 -19.87 -26.73 -14.79
N THR A 177 -20.12 -26.22 -16.00
CA THR A 177 -21.06 -25.14 -16.21
C THR A 177 -22.43 -25.73 -16.55
N VAL A 178 -23.38 -25.67 -15.63
CA VAL A 178 -24.75 -26.12 -15.86
C VAL A 178 -25.57 -24.91 -16.29
N ARG A 179 -26.13 -24.97 -17.48
CA ARG A 179 -27.09 -23.98 -17.96
C ARG A 179 -28.49 -24.50 -17.66
N PHE A 180 -29.19 -23.85 -16.76
CA PHE A 180 -30.60 -24.13 -16.54
C PHE A 180 -31.42 -23.41 -17.65
N GLU A 181 -32.22 -24.17 -18.38
CA GLU A 181 -33.27 -23.59 -19.20
C GLU A 181 -34.35 -23.05 -18.26
N GLN A 182 -34.66 -21.79 -18.36
CA GLN A 182 -35.76 -21.21 -17.57
C GLN A 182 -37.07 -21.90 -17.98
N PRO A 183 -37.99 -22.17 -17.03
CA PRO A 183 -39.31 -22.66 -17.30
C PRO A 183 -40.17 -21.63 -18.05
#